data_ff41682df389c57886b11803795c1a26
#
_entry.id   ff41682df389c57886b11803795c1a26
#
_cell.length_a   1.000
_cell.length_b   1.000
_cell.length_c   1.000
_cell.angle_alpha   90.00
_cell.angle_beta   90.00
_cell.angle_gamma   90.00
#
_symmetry.space_group_name_H-M   'P 1'
#
loop_
_entity.id
_entity.type
_entity.pdbx_description
1 polymer ?
#
loop_
_entity_poly.entity_id
_entity_poly.type
_entity_poly.pdbx_seq_one_letter_code
_entity_poly.pdbx_strand_id
1 'polypeptide(L)'
;SSATNPPVFQGSEHPTDVRMSCILAAKSVADAVRSSLGPRGMDKLIQLKDGSVIITNDGATILKYMEAVHPASKLMVSMSHAQDVAAGDGTTSVVIFAGAFLNACKTLLERKLHPSLISDALKMVCEKSLEIIEEMKIPFKNEKELTPEEREILINSAATSLSSKLTSQWADILAPLAVDAVLKVHDGKNVDLNDVRVIQKVGGVLDDSELIDGVVFEHKLLRENSETRTLKNAKIAMIQFGLSPPKTDMQSQIVLTDYNQMDKVQREQRKYILHMVQAIAKTGANIILLQKSVMREPISDLAL
;
A
#
# COMPACT_ATOMS: atom_id res chain seq x y z
N SER A 1 -2.34 34.71 -21.29
CA SER A 1 -2.91 33.76 -20.31
C SER A 1 -2.76 34.35 -18.92
N SER A 2 -3.81 35.03 -18.47
CA SER A 2 -3.92 35.65 -17.15
C SER A 2 -4.29 34.55 -16.13
N ALA A 3 -3.39 34.27 -15.19
CA ALA A 3 -3.69 33.48 -14.03
C ALA A 3 -4.69 34.26 -13.16
N THR A 4 -5.95 33.86 -13.16
CA THR A 4 -6.94 34.34 -12.24
C THR A 4 -6.67 33.75 -10.86
N ASN A 5 -6.16 34.59 -9.96
CA ASN A 5 -6.10 34.24 -8.54
C ASN A 5 -7.52 33.88 -8.05
N PRO A 6 -7.66 32.80 -7.25
CA PRO A 6 -8.94 32.48 -6.65
C PRO A 6 -9.39 33.66 -5.78
N PRO A 7 -10.70 33.94 -5.72
CA PRO A 7 -11.21 35.06 -4.96
C PRO A 7 -10.83 34.92 -3.49
N VAL A 8 -10.07 35.90 -3.01
CA VAL A 8 -9.83 36.08 -1.58
C VAL A 8 -11.17 36.40 -0.96
N PHE A 9 -11.64 35.59 -0.02
CA PHE A 9 -12.85 35.82 0.75
C PHE A 9 -12.72 37.17 1.49
N GLN A 10 -13.22 38.23 0.90
CA GLN A 10 -13.44 39.49 1.52
C GLN A 10 -14.94 39.59 1.93
N GLY A 11 -15.28 38.92 2.99
CA GLY A 11 -16.55 39.07 3.66
C GLY A 11 -16.31 39.01 5.16
N SER A 12 -16.69 40.02 5.88
CA SER A 12 -16.77 40.01 7.34
C SER A 12 -17.91 39.10 7.77
N GLU A 13 -17.70 37.76 7.59
CA GLU A 13 -18.63 36.77 8.11
C GLU A 13 -18.58 36.83 9.64
N HIS A 14 -19.75 36.86 10.26
CA HIS A 14 -19.84 36.79 11.72
C HIS A 14 -19.16 35.51 12.19
N PRO A 15 -18.38 35.52 13.32
CA PRO A 15 -17.69 34.37 13.84
C PRO A 15 -18.59 33.14 14.08
N THR A 16 -19.87 33.38 14.32
CA THR A 16 -20.89 32.32 14.43
C THR A 16 -21.15 31.63 13.10
N ASP A 17 -21.16 32.35 11.99
CA ASP A 17 -21.44 31.79 10.67
C ASP A 17 -20.27 30.95 10.17
N VAL A 18 -19.04 31.36 10.44
CA VAL A 18 -17.82 30.58 10.14
C VAL A 18 -17.80 29.25 10.89
N ARG A 19 -18.14 29.25 12.19
CA ARG A 19 -18.22 28.03 12.99
C ARG A 19 -19.27 27.07 12.47
N MET A 20 -20.44 27.59 12.12
CA MET A 20 -21.51 26.77 11.56
C MET A 20 -21.15 26.22 10.19
N SER A 21 -20.47 26.98 9.34
CA SER A 21 -19.93 26.54 8.05
C SER A 21 -18.93 25.39 8.24
N CYS A 22 -17.99 25.51 9.19
CA CYS A 22 -17.03 24.45 9.52
C CYS A 22 -17.73 23.16 9.97
N ILE A 23 -18.74 23.26 10.85
CA ILE A 23 -19.48 22.09 11.34
C ILE A 23 -20.27 21.43 10.21
N LEU A 24 -20.93 22.21 9.36
CA LEU A 24 -21.66 21.69 8.21
C LEU A 24 -20.74 21.00 7.21
N ALA A 25 -19.58 21.58 6.92
CA ALA A 25 -18.59 20.99 6.02
C ALA A 25 -18.04 19.66 6.57
N ALA A 26 -17.73 19.60 7.85
CA ALA A 26 -17.29 18.36 8.50
C ALA A 26 -18.39 17.30 8.54
N LYS A 27 -19.63 17.72 8.84
CA LYS A 27 -20.79 16.82 8.83
C LYS A 27 -21.04 16.25 7.45
N SER A 28 -20.96 17.04 6.37
CA SER A 28 -21.18 16.54 5.01
C SER A 28 -20.15 15.46 4.62
N VAL A 29 -18.89 15.58 5.07
CA VAL A 29 -17.88 14.53 4.87
C VAL A 29 -18.24 13.25 5.64
N ALA A 30 -18.65 13.38 6.90
CA ALA A 30 -19.07 12.23 7.71
C ALA A 30 -20.31 11.53 7.11
N ASP A 31 -21.28 12.28 6.66
CA ASP A 31 -22.50 11.74 6.03
C ASP A 31 -22.19 11.04 4.69
N ALA A 32 -21.19 11.53 3.93
CA ALA A 32 -20.76 10.90 2.70
C ALA A 32 -20.19 9.49 2.91
N VAL A 33 -19.47 9.24 4.03
CA VAL A 33 -18.89 7.93 4.33
C VAL A 33 -19.77 7.06 5.23
N ARG A 34 -20.85 7.61 5.79
CA ARG A 34 -21.72 6.94 6.75
C ARG A 34 -22.32 5.64 6.23
N SER A 35 -22.69 5.62 4.94
CA SER A 35 -23.30 4.43 4.33
C SER A 35 -22.33 3.28 4.09
N SER A 36 -21.02 3.51 4.20
CA SER A 36 -19.98 2.46 4.07
C SER A 36 -19.56 1.87 5.42
N LEU A 37 -20.16 2.29 6.54
CA LEU A 37 -19.81 1.80 7.87
C LEU A 37 -20.41 0.42 8.15
N GLY A 38 -19.57 -0.47 8.71
CA GLY A 38 -19.98 -1.75 9.29
C GLY A 38 -20.10 -2.89 8.26
N PRO A 39 -20.48 -4.11 8.73
CA PRO A 39 -20.47 -5.32 7.89
C PRO A 39 -21.54 -5.31 6.78
N ARG A 40 -22.52 -4.44 6.86
CA ARG A 40 -23.53 -4.17 5.81
C ARG A 40 -23.31 -2.84 5.11
N GLY A 41 -22.08 -2.32 5.18
CA GLY A 41 -21.69 -1.10 4.50
C GLY A 41 -21.82 -1.22 2.98
N MET A 42 -22.27 -0.14 2.35
CA MET A 42 -22.40 -0.06 0.89
C MET A 42 -21.10 0.41 0.27
N ASP A 43 -20.74 -0.20 -0.86
CA ASP A 43 -19.61 0.23 -1.65
C ASP A 43 -19.88 1.58 -2.31
N LYS A 44 -18.82 2.38 -2.44
CA LYS A 44 -18.83 3.65 -3.16
C LYS A 44 -18.12 3.49 -4.49
N LEU A 45 -18.74 4.00 -5.53
CA LEU A 45 -18.16 4.14 -6.84
C LEU A 45 -17.56 5.52 -6.96
N ILE A 46 -16.24 5.60 -7.17
CA ILE A 46 -15.49 6.85 -7.28
C ILE A 46 -14.89 6.93 -8.68
N GLN A 47 -15.22 7.97 -9.41
CA GLN A 47 -14.59 8.26 -10.69
C GLN A 47 -13.36 9.14 -10.47
N LEU A 48 -12.22 8.72 -10.96
CA LEU A 48 -10.97 9.47 -10.90
C LEU A 48 -10.85 10.47 -12.06
N LYS A 49 -9.92 11.41 -11.95
CA LYS A 49 -9.67 12.44 -12.97
C LYS A 49 -9.20 11.89 -14.31
N ASP A 50 -8.57 10.75 -14.30
CA ASP A 50 -8.10 10.00 -15.49
C ASP A 50 -9.22 9.19 -16.19
N GLY A 51 -10.45 9.25 -15.64
CA GLY A 51 -11.61 8.51 -16.14
C GLY A 51 -11.72 7.09 -15.62
N SER A 52 -10.75 6.59 -14.86
CA SER A 52 -10.84 5.28 -14.22
C SER A 52 -11.84 5.31 -13.05
N VAL A 53 -12.37 4.13 -12.69
CA VAL A 53 -13.39 3.97 -11.65
C VAL A 53 -12.86 3.04 -10.58
N ILE A 54 -12.99 3.47 -9.33
CA ILE A 54 -12.68 2.65 -8.15
C ILE A 54 -13.98 2.35 -7.42
N ILE A 55 -14.17 1.07 -7.06
CA ILE A 55 -15.25 0.63 -6.19
C ILE A 55 -14.62 0.22 -4.87
N THR A 56 -15.04 0.87 -3.79
CA THR A 56 -14.51 0.62 -2.44
C THR A 56 -15.52 0.98 -1.36
N ASN A 57 -15.42 0.33 -0.22
CA ASN A 57 -16.13 0.73 1.01
C ASN A 57 -15.17 1.21 2.11
N ASP A 58 -13.87 1.26 1.81
CA ASP A 58 -12.87 1.72 2.76
C ASP A 58 -12.91 3.24 2.92
N GLY A 59 -13.12 3.71 4.17
CA GLY A 59 -13.27 5.13 4.48
C GLY A 59 -12.04 5.96 4.14
N ALA A 60 -10.83 5.45 4.39
CA ALA A 60 -9.59 6.15 4.06
C ALA A 60 -9.44 6.34 2.55
N THR A 61 -9.71 5.29 1.77
CA THR A 61 -9.67 5.34 0.31
C THR A 61 -10.73 6.27 -0.26
N ILE A 62 -11.99 6.21 0.25
CA ILE A 62 -13.07 7.10 -0.18
C ILE A 62 -12.67 8.57 0.04
N LEU A 63 -12.18 8.88 1.24
CA LEU A 63 -11.82 10.24 1.62
C LEU A 63 -10.58 10.76 0.90
N LYS A 64 -9.62 9.89 0.60
CA LYS A 64 -8.42 10.24 -0.17
C LYS A 64 -8.76 10.77 -1.56
N TYR A 65 -9.75 10.18 -2.21
CA TYR A 65 -10.17 10.57 -3.55
C TYR A 65 -11.32 11.63 -3.55
N MET A 66 -11.85 11.96 -2.37
CA MET A 66 -12.84 13.02 -2.25
C MET A 66 -12.16 14.40 -2.37
N GLU A 67 -12.64 15.23 -3.28
CA GLU A 67 -12.16 16.61 -3.42
C GLU A 67 -12.73 17.50 -2.30
N ALA A 68 -12.01 17.57 -1.19
CA ALA A 68 -12.35 18.44 -0.08
C ALA A 68 -11.83 19.86 -0.31
N VAL A 69 -12.72 20.81 -0.56
CA VAL A 69 -12.36 22.22 -0.75
C VAL A 69 -12.26 22.94 0.59
N HIS A 70 -13.22 22.70 1.49
CA HIS A 70 -13.30 23.39 2.79
C HIS A 70 -12.21 22.92 3.76
N PRO A 71 -11.54 23.84 4.52
CA PRO A 71 -10.50 23.47 5.46
C PRO A 71 -10.91 22.43 6.51
N ALA A 72 -12.14 22.55 7.06
CA ALA A 72 -12.66 21.58 8.02
C ALA A 72 -12.84 20.18 7.40
N SER A 73 -13.26 20.10 6.13
CA SER A 73 -13.34 18.83 5.40
C SER A 73 -11.95 18.20 5.20
N LYS A 74 -10.92 19.01 4.91
CA LYS A 74 -9.52 18.53 4.81
C LYS A 74 -9.01 17.97 6.13
N LEU A 75 -9.38 18.57 7.27
CA LEU A 75 -9.04 18.02 8.59
C LEU A 75 -9.69 16.66 8.82
N MET A 76 -10.93 16.46 8.41
CA MET A 76 -11.60 15.15 8.51
C MET A 76 -10.90 14.09 7.66
N VAL A 77 -10.45 14.44 6.46
CA VAL A 77 -9.67 13.55 5.59
C VAL A 77 -8.31 13.20 6.24
N SER A 78 -7.61 14.20 6.79
CA SER A 78 -6.33 13.95 7.46
C SER A 78 -6.46 13.11 8.74
N MET A 79 -7.57 13.23 9.48
CA MET A 79 -7.87 12.36 10.62
C MET A 79 -8.03 10.89 10.20
N SER A 80 -8.77 10.64 9.12
CA SER A 80 -8.93 9.29 8.59
C SER A 80 -7.59 8.70 8.15
N HIS A 81 -6.77 9.49 7.47
CA HIS A 81 -5.43 9.05 7.05
C HIS A 81 -4.50 8.79 8.25
N ALA A 82 -4.56 9.64 9.28
CA ALA A 82 -3.77 9.42 10.50
C ALA A 82 -4.16 8.12 11.22
N GLN A 83 -5.47 7.81 11.25
CA GLN A 83 -5.97 6.56 11.80
C GLN A 83 -5.52 5.35 10.97
N ASP A 84 -5.52 5.47 9.63
CA ASP A 84 -5.05 4.44 8.72
C ASP A 84 -3.57 4.10 8.96
N VAL A 85 -2.73 5.11 9.10
CA VAL A 85 -1.29 4.93 9.39
C VAL A 85 -1.05 4.35 10.79
N ALA A 86 -1.85 4.77 11.79
CA ALA A 86 -1.64 4.37 13.18
C ALA A 86 -2.16 2.96 13.50
N ALA A 87 -3.31 2.58 12.95
CA ALA A 87 -4.01 1.33 13.30
C ALA A 87 -4.46 0.51 12.08
N GLY A 88 -4.58 1.11 10.89
CA GLY A 88 -5.06 0.42 9.69
C GLY A 88 -6.54 0.07 9.68
N ASP A 89 -7.25 0.32 10.79
CA ASP A 89 -8.68 0.04 10.93
C ASP A 89 -9.40 1.19 11.64
N GLY A 90 -10.75 1.21 11.53
CA GLY A 90 -11.57 2.26 12.13
C GLY A 90 -11.51 3.61 11.43
N THR A 91 -10.97 3.70 10.24
CA THR A 91 -10.81 4.92 9.44
C THR A 91 -12.14 5.62 9.17
N THR A 92 -13.18 4.86 8.84
CA THR A 92 -14.55 5.34 8.67
C THR A 92 -15.18 5.75 9.99
N SER A 93 -14.97 4.96 11.04
CA SER A 93 -15.54 5.18 12.39
C SER A 93 -15.11 6.50 12.98
N VAL A 94 -13.80 6.83 12.91
CA VAL A 94 -13.24 8.08 13.45
C VAL A 94 -13.93 9.30 12.83
N VAL A 95 -14.13 9.31 11.52
CA VAL A 95 -14.75 10.41 10.80
C VAL A 95 -16.23 10.56 11.17
N ILE A 96 -16.95 9.45 11.29
CA ILE A 96 -18.36 9.45 11.68
C ILE A 96 -18.53 9.94 13.12
N PHE A 97 -17.68 9.48 14.05
CA PHE A 97 -17.67 9.96 15.43
C PHE A 97 -17.40 11.47 15.49
N ALA A 98 -16.38 11.95 14.78
CA ALA A 98 -16.08 13.38 14.73
C ALA A 98 -17.26 14.18 14.19
N GLY A 99 -17.90 13.73 13.12
CA GLY A 99 -19.09 14.36 12.55
C GLY A 99 -20.28 14.36 13.51
N ALA A 100 -20.49 13.26 14.25
CA ALA A 100 -21.54 13.16 15.26
C ALA A 100 -21.31 14.10 16.44
N PHE A 101 -20.09 14.17 16.97
CA PHE A 101 -19.72 15.12 18.03
C PHE A 101 -19.89 16.58 17.59
N LEU A 102 -19.41 16.92 16.40
CA LEU A 102 -19.59 18.27 15.86
C LEU A 102 -21.07 18.64 15.64
N ASN A 103 -21.89 17.69 15.22
CA ASN A 103 -23.32 17.92 15.11
C ASN A 103 -24.00 18.13 16.49
N ALA A 104 -23.57 17.38 17.53
CA ALA A 104 -24.01 17.63 18.89
C ALA A 104 -23.55 19.00 19.40
N CYS A 105 -22.29 19.37 19.12
CA CYS A 105 -21.78 20.71 19.47
C CYS A 105 -22.57 21.83 18.83
N LYS A 106 -23.07 21.65 17.60
CA LYS A 106 -23.96 22.62 16.94
C LYS A 106 -25.15 22.99 17.81
N THR A 107 -25.85 22.00 18.35
CA THR A 107 -27.02 22.21 19.20
C THR A 107 -26.67 22.97 20.51
N LEU A 108 -25.46 22.71 21.07
CA LEU A 108 -25.00 23.41 22.25
C LEU A 108 -24.64 24.87 21.95
N LEU A 109 -24.02 25.12 20.80
CA LEU A 109 -23.70 26.48 20.35
C LEU A 109 -24.97 27.28 20.04
N GLU A 110 -26.03 26.69 19.49
CA GLU A 110 -27.33 27.31 19.29
C GLU A 110 -27.99 27.71 20.62
N ARG A 111 -27.73 26.95 21.68
CA ARG A 111 -28.13 27.30 23.06
C ARG A 111 -27.25 28.36 23.71
N LYS A 112 -26.33 28.98 22.95
CA LYS A 112 -25.40 30.04 23.40
C LYS A 112 -24.38 29.61 24.44
N LEU A 113 -24.07 28.32 24.55
CA LEU A 113 -22.96 27.85 25.36
C LEU A 113 -21.63 28.28 24.74
N HIS A 114 -20.67 28.69 25.59
CA HIS A 114 -19.38 29.16 25.11
C HIS A 114 -18.55 27.99 24.54
N PRO A 115 -17.90 28.14 23.37
CA PRO A 115 -17.12 27.07 22.72
C PRO A 115 -16.02 26.49 23.61
N SER A 116 -15.36 27.30 24.43
CA SER A 116 -14.33 26.86 25.36
C SER A 116 -14.88 25.84 26.35
N LEU A 117 -16.07 26.08 26.93
CA LEU A 117 -16.71 25.15 27.85
C LEU A 117 -17.02 23.80 27.21
N ILE A 118 -17.47 23.82 25.94
CA ILE A 118 -17.72 22.61 25.17
C ILE A 118 -16.42 21.84 24.93
N SER A 119 -15.34 22.55 24.57
CA SER A 119 -14.03 21.97 24.35
C SER A 119 -13.47 21.30 25.61
N ASP A 120 -13.58 21.98 26.75
CA ASP A 120 -13.09 21.46 28.04
C ASP A 120 -13.88 20.23 28.50
N ALA A 121 -15.19 20.26 28.31
CA ALA A 121 -16.04 19.10 28.57
C ALA A 121 -15.67 17.89 27.68
N LEU A 122 -15.41 18.11 26.38
CA LEU A 122 -14.98 17.04 25.46
C LEU A 122 -13.61 16.46 25.85
N LYS A 123 -12.67 17.27 26.37
CA LYS A 123 -11.40 16.75 26.90
C LYS A 123 -11.62 15.83 28.10
N MET A 124 -12.44 16.22 29.05
CA MET A 124 -12.78 15.40 30.21
C MET A 124 -13.45 14.07 29.77
N VAL A 125 -14.34 14.12 28.80
CA VAL A 125 -14.98 12.92 28.22
C VAL A 125 -13.94 12.02 27.58
N CYS A 126 -12.99 12.59 26.84
CA CYS A 126 -11.91 11.83 26.20
C CYS A 126 -11.05 11.10 27.23
N GLU A 127 -10.59 11.80 28.27
CA GLU A 127 -9.79 11.22 29.37
C GLU A 127 -10.54 10.06 30.05
N LYS A 128 -11.81 10.28 30.38
CA LYS A 128 -12.64 9.24 31.02
C LYS A 128 -12.91 8.06 30.11
N SER A 129 -13.10 8.31 28.83
CA SER A 129 -13.28 7.23 27.84
C SER A 129 -12.03 6.38 27.69
N LEU A 130 -10.85 6.98 27.72
CA LEU A 130 -9.57 6.25 27.68
C LEU A 130 -9.38 5.38 28.93
N GLU A 131 -9.72 5.85 30.13
CA GLU A 131 -9.69 5.02 31.34
C GLU A 131 -10.60 3.80 31.22
N ILE A 132 -11.84 3.98 30.75
CA ILE A 132 -12.79 2.89 30.57
C ILE A 132 -12.31 1.87 29.54
N ILE A 133 -11.74 2.35 28.40
CA ILE A 133 -11.19 1.46 27.36
C ILE A 133 -10.01 0.66 27.91
N GLU A 134 -9.16 1.29 28.74
CA GLU A 134 -8.01 0.62 29.37
C GLU A 134 -8.46 -0.48 30.35
N GLU A 135 -9.57 -0.27 31.08
CA GLU A 135 -10.18 -1.29 31.95
C GLU A 135 -10.82 -2.43 31.17
N MET A 136 -11.38 -2.13 29.99
CA MET A 136 -12.08 -3.12 29.15
C MET A 136 -11.16 -3.94 28.25
N LYS A 137 -9.92 -3.47 27.99
CA LYS A 137 -9.03 -4.14 27.07
C LYS A 137 -8.66 -5.55 27.56
N ILE A 138 -8.59 -6.48 26.62
CA ILE A 138 -8.06 -7.81 26.86
C ILE A 138 -6.54 -7.73 26.63
N PRO A 139 -5.70 -8.00 27.67
CA PRO A 139 -4.25 -7.93 27.52
C PRO A 139 -3.77 -9.02 26.56
N PHE A 140 -3.01 -8.60 25.56
CA PHE A 140 -2.36 -9.50 24.62
C PHE A 140 -0.86 -9.57 24.95
N LYS A 141 -0.34 -10.81 25.09
CA LYS A 141 1.09 -10.99 25.33
C LYS A 141 1.84 -10.84 24.02
N ASN A 142 2.75 -9.90 23.99
CA ASN A 142 3.57 -9.63 22.80
C ASN A 142 4.84 -10.50 22.82
N GLU A 143 4.66 -11.82 22.80
CA GLU A 143 5.76 -12.80 22.79
C GLU A 143 5.91 -13.39 21.37
N LYS A 144 7.16 -13.78 21.02
CA LYS A 144 7.45 -14.37 19.70
C LYS A 144 6.75 -15.72 19.47
N GLU A 145 6.50 -16.45 20.56
CA GLU A 145 5.80 -17.74 20.51
C GLU A 145 4.39 -17.55 21.07
N LEU A 146 3.46 -17.38 20.14
CA LEU A 146 2.03 -17.30 20.44
C LEU A 146 1.46 -18.68 20.75
N THR A 147 0.62 -18.73 21.76
CA THR A 147 -0.19 -19.93 21.97
C THR A 147 -1.20 -20.11 20.84
N PRO A 148 -1.66 -21.33 20.54
CA PRO A 148 -2.68 -21.57 19.52
C PRO A 148 -3.96 -20.74 19.75
N GLU A 149 -4.33 -20.52 21.02
CA GLU A 149 -5.49 -19.72 21.41
C GLU A 149 -5.30 -18.22 21.07
N GLU A 150 -4.11 -17.68 21.33
CA GLU A 150 -3.78 -16.29 21.01
C GLU A 150 -3.75 -16.07 19.49
N ARG A 151 -3.25 -17.05 18.72
CA ARG A 151 -3.29 -17.00 17.26
C ARG A 151 -4.72 -17.00 16.74
N GLU A 152 -5.60 -17.78 17.32
CA GLU A 152 -7.03 -17.81 16.95
C GLU A 152 -7.72 -16.48 17.25
N ILE A 153 -7.41 -15.83 18.37
CA ILE A 153 -7.90 -14.48 18.69
C ILE A 153 -7.46 -13.47 17.62
N LEU A 154 -6.21 -13.52 17.16
CA LEU A 154 -5.71 -12.65 16.07
C LEU A 154 -6.44 -12.92 14.75
N ILE A 155 -6.64 -14.19 14.40
CA ILE A 155 -7.39 -14.59 13.20
C ILE A 155 -8.82 -14.06 13.25
N ASN A 156 -9.50 -14.22 14.39
CA ASN A 156 -10.86 -13.73 14.58
C ASN A 156 -10.95 -12.20 14.53
N SER A 157 -9.94 -11.50 15.05
CA SER A 157 -9.84 -10.04 14.93
C SER A 157 -9.65 -9.61 13.48
N ALA A 158 -8.75 -10.26 12.75
CA ALA A 158 -8.53 -9.99 11.33
C ALA A 158 -9.78 -10.32 10.49
N ALA A 159 -10.45 -11.43 10.75
CA ALA A 159 -11.70 -11.81 10.08
C ALA A 159 -12.82 -10.79 10.35
N THR A 160 -12.90 -10.26 11.57
CA THR A 160 -13.86 -9.21 11.93
C THR A 160 -13.60 -7.92 11.12
N SER A 161 -12.35 -7.52 10.98
CA SER A 161 -11.96 -6.36 10.15
C SER A 161 -12.28 -6.58 8.67
N LEU A 162 -12.05 -7.79 8.15
CA LEU A 162 -12.38 -8.16 6.76
C LEU A 162 -13.88 -8.30 6.51
N SER A 163 -14.69 -8.56 7.52
CA SER A 163 -16.14 -8.79 7.38
C SER A 163 -16.90 -7.57 6.82
N SER A 164 -16.35 -6.39 6.99
CA SER A 164 -16.89 -5.12 6.46
C SER A 164 -16.40 -4.77 5.06
N LYS A 165 -15.50 -5.57 4.49
CA LYS A 165 -14.84 -5.28 3.19
C LYS A 165 -15.41 -6.16 2.07
N LEU A 166 -15.11 -5.81 0.82
CA LEU A 166 -15.47 -6.61 -0.37
C LEU A 166 -14.98 -8.05 -0.29
N THR A 167 -13.88 -8.27 0.43
CA THR A 167 -13.23 -9.57 0.63
C THR A 167 -13.86 -10.42 1.75
N SER A 168 -15.01 -10.04 2.29
CA SER A 168 -15.66 -10.75 3.40
C SER A 168 -15.93 -12.22 3.11
N GLN A 169 -16.21 -12.59 1.86
CA GLN A 169 -16.44 -13.98 1.45
C GLN A 169 -15.19 -14.88 1.57
N TRP A 170 -14.00 -14.29 1.55
CA TRP A 170 -12.71 -14.99 1.63
C TRP A 170 -11.99 -14.72 2.95
N ALA A 171 -12.71 -14.21 3.97
CA ALA A 171 -12.11 -13.90 5.26
C ALA A 171 -11.48 -15.13 5.92
N ASP A 172 -12.07 -16.31 5.73
CA ASP A 172 -11.56 -17.58 6.29
C ASP A 172 -10.18 -17.98 5.72
N ILE A 173 -9.85 -17.54 4.52
CA ILE A 173 -8.57 -17.81 3.86
C ILE A 173 -7.59 -16.65 4.10
N LEU A 174 -8.05 -15.42 3.92
CA LEU A 174 -7.19 -14.25 4.01
C LEU A 174 -6.77 -13.88 5.43
N ALA A 175 -7.64 -14.12 6.44
CA ALA A 175 -7.32 -13.78 7.83
C ALA A 175 -6.12 -14.61 8.36
N PRO A 176 -6.08 -15.94 8.20
CA PRO A 176 -4.90 -16.73 8.58
C PRO A 176 -3.64 -16.32 7.84
N LEU A 177 -3.74 -16.07 6.51
CA LEU A 177 -2.61 -15.64 5.70
C LEU A 177 -2.04 -14.30 6.17
N ALA A 178 -2.91 -13.34 6.49
CA ALA A 178 -2.51 -12.03 6.99
C ALA A 178 -1.81 -12.13 8.36
N VAL A 179 -2.37 -12.92 9.27
CA VAL A 179 -1.79 -13.15 10.60
C VAL A 179 -0.41 -13.82 10.48
N ASP A 180 -0.30 -14.88 9.67
CA ASP A 180 0.96 -15.59 9.48
C ASP A 180 2.02 -14.70 8.80
N ALA A 181 1.63 -13.84 7.87
CA ALA A 181 2.53 -12.88 7.24
C ALA A 181 3.10 -11.88 8.26
N VAL A 182 2.24 -11.31 9.12
CA VAL A 182 2.65 -10.36 10.16
C VAL A 182 3.53 -11.04 11.21
N LEU A 183 3.20 -12.26 11.64
CA LEU A 183 4.00 -13.00 12.61
C LEU A 183 5.40 -13.36 12.11
N LYS A 184 5.56 -13.60 10.80
CA LYS A 184 6.87 -13.86 10.20
C LYS A 184 7.78 -12.64 10.19
N VAL A 185 7.21 -11.44 10.08
CA VAL A 185 7.95 -10.17 10.03
C VAL A 185 8.18 -9.58 11.44
N HIS A 186 7.46 -10.08 12.44
CA HIS A 186 7.53 -9.56 13.80
C HIS A 186 8.89 -9.79 14.49
N ASP A 187 9.58 -8.70 14.84
CA ASP A 187 10.89 -8.72 15.52
C ASP A 187 10.81 -8.75 17.05
N GLY A 188 9.62 -8.91 17.63
CA GLY A 188 9.38 -8.93 19.07
C GLY A 188 9.02 -7.58 19.68
N LYS A 189 9.16 -6.46 18.95
CA LYS A 189 8.79 -5.11 19.40
C LYS A 189 7.96 -4.37 18.37
N ASN A 190 8.27 -4.51 17.11
CA ASN A 190 7.63 -3.76 16.04
C ASN A 190 7.40 -4.64 14.82
N VAL A 191 6.49 -4.23 13.95
CA VAL A 191 6.20 -4.85 12.65
C VAL A 191 6.31 -3.78 11.58
N ASP A 192 7.21 -3.96 10.62
CA ASP A 192 7.27 -3.11 9.44
C ASP A 192 6.49 -3.77 8.30
N LEU A 193 5.36 -3.17 7.93
CA LEU A 193 4.51 -3.66 6.85
C LEU A 193 5.18 -3.57 5.47
N ASN A 194 6.25 -2.79 5.32
CA ASN A 194 7.01 -2.71 4.08
C ASN A 194 7.76 -4.02 3.77
N ASP A 195 8.01 -4.84 4.80
CA ASP A 195 8.65 -6.15 4.65
C ASP A 195 7.67 -7.21 4.13
N VAL A 196 6.36 -6.95 4.19
CA VAL A 196 5.32 -7.82 3.61
C VAL A 196 4.97 -7.33 2.20
N ARG A 197 5.47 -8.04 1.20
CA ARG A 197 5.23 -7.67 -0.20
C ARG A 197 4.06 -8.44 -0.79
N VAL A 198 2.99 -7.73 -1.12
CA VAL A 198 1.82 -8.28 -1.79
C VAL A 198 2.01 -8.19 -3.30
N ILE A 199 2.01 -9.34 -3.98
CA ILE A 199 2.15 -9.43 -5.44
C ILE A 199 0.83 -9.89 -6.03
N GLN A 200 0.30 -9.11 -6.98
CA GLN A 200 -0.95 -9.40 -7.67
C GLN A 200 -0.67 -10.10 -8.98
N LYS A 201 -1.29 -11.27 -9.18
CA LYS A 201 -1.20 -12.01 -10.43
C LYS A 201 -2.58 -12.19 -11.05
N VAL A 202 -2.72 -11.79 -12.30
CA VAL A 202 -3.96 -11.95 -13.06
C VAL A 202 -4.08 -13.37 -13.56
N GLY A 203 -5.28 -13.98 -13.47
CA GLY A 203 -5.59 -15.28 -14.08
C GLY A 203 -5.79 -16.44 -13.11
N GLY A 204 -5.84 -16.19 -11.80
CA GLY A 204 -6.18 -17.15 -10.75
C GLY A 204 -7.47 -16.79 -10.01
N VAL A 205 -7.85 -17.62 -9.06
CA VAL A 205 -8.91 -17.36 -8.08
C VAL A 205 -8.26 -16.85 -6.80
N LEU A 206 -9.00 -16.13 -5.98
CA LEU A 206 -8.48 -15.58 -4.71
C LEU A 206 -8.12 -16.68 -3.71
N ASP A 207 -8.75 -17.85 -3.85
CA ASP A 207 -8.44 -19.06 -3.08
C ASP A 207 -7.02 -19.63 -3.37
N ASP A 208 -6.44 -19.28 -4.52
CA ASP A 208 -5.07 -19.65 -4.89
C ASP A 208 -4.01 -18.76 -4.23
N SER A 209 -4.42 -17.82 -3.38
CA SER A 209 -3.49 -16.92 -2.66
C SER A 209 -2.71 -17.70 -1.62
N GLU A 210 -1.38 -17.59 -1.67
CA GLU A 210 -0.49 -18.31 -0.76
C GLU A 210 0.57 -17.38 -0.14
N LEU A 211 0.99 -17.70 1.06
CA LEU A 211 2.10 -17.03 1.74
C LEU A 211 3.40 -17.75 1.43
N ILE A 212 4.30 -17.08 0.71
CA ILE A 212 5.62 -17.60 0.37
C ILE A 212 6.65 -17.08 1.36
N ASP A 213 7.42 -17.98 1.94
CA ASP A 213 8.55 -17.65 2.80
C ASP A 213 9.80 -17.43 1.94
N GLY A 214 10.00 -16.20 1.49
CA GLY A 214 11.07 -15.87 0.58
C GLY A 214 10.76 -14.66 -0.30
N VAL A 215 11.44 -14.54 -1.41
CA VAL A 215 11.32 -13.44 -2.35
C VAL A 215 10.64 -13.90 -3.63
N VAL A 216 9.59 -13.23 -4.04
CA VAL A 216 8.86 -13.50 -5.28
C VAL A 216 9.22 -12.44 -6.32
N PHE A 217 9.60 -12.88 -7.51
CA PHE A 217 9.89 -12.03 -8.67
C PHE A 217 8.74 -12.09 -9.66
N GLU A 218 8.23 -10.93 -10.05
CA GLU A 218 7.15 -10.80 -11.04
C GLU A 218 7.62 -11.06 -12.48
N HIS A 219 8.93 -11.01 -12.70
CA HIS A 219 9.52 -11.15 -14.02
C HIS A 219 9.47 -12.60 -14.51
N LYS A 220 9.14 -12.77 -15.79
CA LYS A 220 9.17 -14.08 -16.45
C LYS A 220 10.60 -14.57 -16.60
N LEU A 221 10.76 -15.91 -16.60
CA LEU A 221 11.99 -16.55 -17.03
C LEU A 221 12.32 -16.15 -18.47
N LEU A 222 13.59 -15.82 -18.72
CA LEU A 222 14.06 -15.44 -20.07
C LEU A 222 13.93 -16.59 -21.09
N ARG A 223 13.82 -17.82 -20.62
CA ARG A 223 13.66 -19.01 -21.47
C ARG A 223 12.26 -19.58 -21.29
N GLU A 224 11.39 -19.39 -22.25
CA GLU A 224 9.99 -19.87 -22.25
C GLU A 224 9.83 -21.39 -22.31
N ASN A 225 10.85 -22.14 -22.73
CA ASN A 225 10.80 -23.60 -22.91
C ASN A 225 11.25 -24.39 -21.66
N SER A 226 11.45 -23.75 -20.54
CA SER A 226 11.77 -24.45 -19.31
C SER A 226 10.47 -24.81 -18.60
N GLU A 227 10.19 -26.10 -18.52
CA GLU A 227 9.20 -26.65 -17.62
C GLU A 227 9.46 -26.10 -16.20
N THR A 228 8.40 -25.86 -15.44
CA THR A 228 8.47 -25.46 -14.03
C THR A 228 9.44 -26.38 -13.27
N ARG A 229 10.65 -25.94 -13.07
CA ARG A 229 11.67 -26.73 -12.36
C ARG A 229 11.81 -26.21 -10.92
N THR A 230 11.54 -27.08 -9.98
CA THR A 230 11.92 -26.85 -8.60
C THR A 230 13.38 -27.22 -8.43
N LEU A 231 14.24 -26.25 -8.19
CA LEU A 231 15.68 -26.48 -7.92
C LEU A 231 15.90 -26.49 -6.42
N LYS A 232 16.30 -27.62 -5.88
CA LYS A 232 16.73 -27.74 -4.48
C LYS A 232 18.22 -27.38 -4.36
N ASN A 233 18.59 -26.68 -3.28
CA ASN A 233 19.96 -26.23 -3.02
C ASN A 233 20.57 -25.39 -4.16
N ALA A 234 19.77 -24.46 -4.69
CA ALA A 234 20.18 -23.61 -5.80
C ALA A 234 21.32 -22.65 -5.40
N LYS A 235 22.34 -22.57 -6.24
CA LYS A 235 23.39 -21.56 -6.16
C LYS A 235 22.99 -20.37 -7.03
N ILE A 236 22.75 -19.23 -6.42
CA ILE A 236 22.23 -18.03 -7.10
C ILE A 236 23.39 -17.05 -7.35
N ALA A 237 23.60 -16.66 -8.60
CA ALA A 237 24.48 -15.58 -8.96
C ALA A 237 23.68 -14.31 -9.24
N MET A 238 23.99 -13.23 -8.53
CA MET A 238 23.40 -11.92 -8.77
C MET A 238 24.34 -11.05 -9.58
N ILE A 239 23.88 -10.56 -10.74
CA ILE A 239 24.68 -9.80 -11.69
C ILE A 239 24.07 -8.42 -11.89
N GLN A 240 24.85 -7.36 -11.61
CA GLN A 240 24.42 -5.96 -11.75
C GLN A 240 24.75 -5.35 -13.12
N PHE A 241 25.66 -5.96 -13.87
CA PHE A 241 26.03 -5.49 -15.21
C PHE A 241 25.18 -6.16 -16.30
N GLY A 242 25.09 -5.49 -17.47
CA GLY A 242 24.37 -6.05 -18.61
C GLY A 242 25.21 -7.08 -19.37
N LEU A 243 24.60 -8.20 -19.76
CA LEU A 243 25.20 -9.17 -20.68
C LEU A 243 24.99 -8.70 -22.12
N SER A 244 25.66 -7.61 -22.47
CA SER A 244 25.66 -6.99 -23.79
C SER A 244 27.02 -6.39 -24.09
N PRO A 245 27.38 -6.21 -25.36
CA PRO A 245 28.61 -5.51 -25.72
C PRO A 245 28.64 -4.12 -25.06
N PRO A 246 29.83 -3.63 -24.68
CA PRO A 246 29.94 -2.30 -24.13
C PRO A 246 29.43 -1.27 -25.15
N LYS A 247 28.54 -0.39 -24.69
CA LYS A 247 28.07 0.73 -25.51
C LYS A 247 29.10 1.84 -25.44
N THR A 248 29.44 2.41 -26.60
CA THR A 248 30.25 3.65 -26.65
C THR A 248 29.43 4.81 -26.07
N ASP A 249 30.08 5.73 -25.37
CA ASP A 249 29.48 6.99 -24.95
C ASP A 249 29.01 7.81 -26.16
N MET A 250 28.03 8.69 -25.97
CA MET A 250 27.47 9.52 -27.05
C MET A 250 28.54 10.33 -27.79
N GLN A 251 29.69 10.59 -27.17
CA GLN A 251 30.79 11.35 -27.73
C GLN A 251 31.81 10.48 -28.47
N SER A 252 31.77 9.16 -28.34
CA SER A 252 32.72 8.23 -28.94
C SER A 252 32.04 7.44 -30.05
N GLN A 253 32.50 7.62 -31.27
CA GLN A 253 32.04 6.89 -32.47
C GLN A 253 33.13 5.97 -32.97
N ILE A 254 32.75 4.73 -33.31
CA ILE A 254 33.62 3.80 -34.00
C ILE A 254 33.38 4.00 -35.51
N VAL A 255 34.34 4.59 -36.18
CA VAL A 255 34.29 4.82 -37.63
C VAL A 255 34.94 3.61 -38.31
N LEU A 256 34.16 2.87 -39.09
CA LEU A 256 34.64 1.76 -39.89
C LEU A 256 34.78 2.22 -41.34
N THR A 257 35.97 2.12 -41.87
CA THR A 257 36.27 2.52 -43.26
C THR A 257 36.24 1.37 -44.23
N ASP A 258 36.25 0.12 -43.74
CA ASP A 258 36.32 -1.07 -44.57
C ASP A 258 35.34 -2.14 -44.09
N TYR A 259 34.69 -2.85 -45.02
CA TYR A 259 33.71 -3.92 -44.71
C TYR A 259 34.32 -5.05 -43.88
N ASN A 260 35.58 -5.41 -44.16
CA ASN A 260 36.26 -6.46 -43.42
C ASN A 260 36.47 -6.13 -41.93
N GLN A 261 36.48 -4.85 -41.59
CA GLN A 261 36.62 -4.39 -40.19
C GLN A 261 35.32 -4.64 -39.40
N MET A 262 34.17 -4.63 -40.06
CA MET A 262 32.87 -4.87 -39.40
C MET A 262 32.78 -6.30 -38.89
N ASP A 263 33.18 -7.29 -39.68
CA ASP A 263 33.23 -8.68 -39.26
C ASP A 263 34.18 -8.90 -38.07
N LYS A 264 35.30 -8.16 -38.08
CA LYS A 264 36.28 -8.21 -37.01
C LYS A 264 35.70 -7.69 -35.68
N VAL A 265 35.00 -6.55 -35.72
CA VAL A 265 34.35 -5.96 -34.56
C VAL A 265 33.27 -6.90 -34.02
N GLN A 266 32.44 -7.51 -34.86
CA GLN A 266 31.41 -8.46 -34.43
C GLN A 266 32.02 -9.69 -33.75
N ARG A 267 33.12 -10.22 -34.29
CA ARG A 267 33.85 -11.36 -33.66
C ARG A 267 34.43 -11.00 -32.30
N GLU A 268 34.96 -9.81 -32.17
CA GLU A 268 35.49 -9.32 -30.89
C GLU A 268 34.38 -9.09 -29.85
N GLN A 269 33.23 -8.56 -30.27
CA GLN A 269 32.03 -8.46 -29.41
C GLN A 269 31.55 -9.83 -28.92
N ARG A 270 31.47 -10.82 -29.81
CA ARG A 270 31.13 -12.21 -29.43
C ARG A 270 32.13 -12.82 -28.46
N LYS A 271 33.42 -12.65 -28.68
CA LYS A 271 34.45 -13.11 -27.76
C LYS A 271 34.32 -12.49 -26.39
N TYR A 272 34.03 -11.20 -26.32
CA TYR A 272 33.81 -10.49 -25.06
C TYR A 272 32.62 -11.07 -24.28
N ILE A 273 31.48 -11.29 -24.95
CA ILE A 273 30.31 -11.91 -24.34
C ILE A 273 30.60 -13.34 -23.86
N LEU A 274 31.24 -14.16 -24.70
CA LEU A 274 31.66 -15.52 -24.37
C LEU A 274 32.57 -15.55 -23.13
N HIS A 275 33.49 -14.62 -23.02
CA HIS A 275 34.37 -14.53 -21.85
C HIS A 275 33.58 -14.24 -20.57
N MET A 276 32.57 -13.34 -20.61
CA MET A 276 31.68 -13.06 -19.47
C MET A 276 30.86 -14.31 -19.11
N VAL A 277 30.26 -14.99 -20.11
CA VAL A 277 29.50 -16.22 -19.90
C VAL A 277 30.37 -17.32 -19.27
N GLN A 278 31.59 -17.52 -19.76
CA GLN A 278 32.53 -18.48 -19.18
C GLN A 278 32.94 -18.14 -17.74
N ALA A 279 33.08 -16.85 -17.42
CA ALA A 279 33.35 -16.41 -16.05
C ALA A 279 32.19 -16.74 -15.12
N ILE A 280 30.95 -16.53 -15.57
CA ILE A 280 29.73 -16.88 -14.82
C ILE A 280 29.62 -18.40 -14.66
N ALA A 281 29.81 -19.17 -15.73
CA ALA A 281 29.77 -20.64 -15.71
C ALA A 281 30.78 -21.26 -14.73
N LYS A 282 31.98 -20.67 -14.61
CA LYS A 282 33.01 -21.11 -13.62
C LYS A 282 32.55 -20.96 -12.18
N THR A 283 31.59 -20.10 -11.85
CA THR A 283 31.05 -19.97 -10.49
C THR A 283 30.18 -21.15 -10.07
N GLY A 284 29.72 -21.95 -11.02
CA GLY A 284 28.84 -23.11 -10.78
C GLY A 284 27.45 -22.71 -10.30
N ALA A 285 26.98 -21.52 -10.66
CA ALA A 285 25.64 -21.05 -10.32
C ALA A 285 24.58 -21.77 -11.16
N ASN A 286 23.50 -22.18 -10.49
CA ASN A 286 22.37 -22.85 -11.14
C ASN A 286 21.27 -21.85 -11.55
N ILE A 287 21.23 -20.70 -10.88
CA ILE A 287 20.27 -19.62 -11.13
C ILE A 287 21.05 -18.32 -11.28
N ILE A 288 20.68 -17.53 -12.29
CA ILE A 288 21.29 -16.23 -12.54
C ILE A 288 20.22 -15.17 -12.48
N LEU A 289 20.36 -14.21 -11.56
CA LEU A 289 19.52 -13.02 -11.45
C LEU A 289 20.23 -11.82 -12.07
N LEU A 290 19.64 -11.24 -13.08
CA LEU A 290 20.19 -10.10 -13.82
C LEU A 290 19.36 -8.86 -13.59
N GLN A 291 20.01 -7.76 -13.20
CA GLN A 291 19.36 -6.48 -13.02
C GLN A 291 19.14 -5.74 -14.36
N LYS A 292 20.02 -5.95 -15.32
CA LYS A 292 20.01 -5.27 -16.62
C LYS A 292 19.62 -6.21 -17.75
N SER A 293 19.42 -5.64 -18.94
CA SER A 293 19.04 -6.38 -20.15
C SER A 293 20.13 -7.37 -20.59
N VAL A 294 19.68 -8.47 -21.17
CA VAL A 294 20.50 -9.52 -21.77
C VAL A 294 20.21 -9.61 -23.27
N MET A 295 21.23 -9.83 -24.06
CA MET A 295 21.06 -10.19 -25.47
C MET A 295 20.64 -11.68 -25.62
N ARG A 296 20.06 -12.05 -26.78
CA ARG A 296 19.61 -13.42 -27.00
C ARG A 296 20.76 -14.45 -27.08
N GLU A 297 21.89 -14.04 -27.64
CA GLU A 297 23.08 -14.93 -27.80
C GLU A 297 23.62 -15.48 -26.46
N PRO A 298 23.87 -14.65 -25.44
CA PRO A 298 24.33 -15.15 -24.12
C PRO A 298 23.36 -16.12 -23.45
N ILE A 299 22.05 -16.00 -23.72
CA ILE A 299 21.03 -16.89 -23.13
C ILE A 299 21.20 -18.32 -23.64
N SER A 300 21.51 -18.50 -24.94
CA SER A 300 21.74 -19.82 -25.52
C SER A 300 23.01 -20.46 -24.98
N ASP A 301 24.06 -19.66 -24.76
CA ASP A 301 25.36 -20.16 -24.28
C ASP A 301 25.37 -20.51 -22.80
N LEU A 302 24.55 -19.82 -21.97
CA LEU A 302 24.37 -20.13 -20.55
C LEU A 302 23.45 -21.34 -20.31
N ALA A 303 22.74 -21.80 -21.34
CA ALA A 303 21.79 -22.90 -21.24
C ALA A 303 22.40 -24.27 -21.59
N LEU A 304 23.65 -24.31 -21.98
CA LEU A 304 24.45 -25.53 -22.18
C LEU A 304 25.20 -25.91 -20.91
#